data_66bcc5913e00071e8e670ab58fc66ac5
#
_entry.id   66bcc5913e00071e8e670ab58fc66ac5
#
_cell.length_a   1.000
_cell.length_b   1.000
_cell.length_c   1.000
_cell.angle_alpha   90.00
_cell.angle_beta   90.00
_cell.angle_gamma   90.00
#
_symmetry.space_group_name_H-M   'P 1'
#
loop_
_entity.id
_entity.type
_entity.pdbx_description
1 polymer ?
#
loop_
_entity_poly.entity_id
_entity_poly.type
_entity_poly.pdbx_seq_one_letter_code
_entity_poly.pdbx_strand_id
1 'polypeptide(L)'
;MKKHIFYGITAAVCFFLIGCTGSGSASDSNQAYTNEGEDEAVNTIQVGGRYRITGPMDDLKDAVSGLLGENYWPDTLLSAEELAERTGISENMYEDFLAEYQHTEAGIDMMILIKARENDVTLVENYLNDYRETLLRIYEQQPQNNSKVFASRIETIGNYVCYVQLGANISYLEPRGNEEMIAHCLQENERALDIIEKQILEAQ
;
A
#
# COMPACT_ATOMS: atom_id res chain seq x y z
N MET A 1 -39.80 36.79 5.69
CA MET A 1 -40.52 35.79 4.85
C MET A 1 -39.75 35.55 3.59
N LYS A 2 -38.98 34.48 3.49
CA LYS A 2 -38.35 33.98 2.25
C LYS A 2 -38.59 32.47 2.20
N LYS A 3 -39.27 32.04 1.13
CA LYS A 3 -39.73 30.69 0.87
C LYS A 3 -38.54 29.87 0.34
N HIS A 4 -38.26 28.72 0.96
CA HIS A 4 -37.36 27.70 0.44
C HIS A 4 -38.12 26.77 -0.51
N ILE A 5 -37.66 26.67 -1.73
CA ILE A 5 -38.19 25.77 -2.74
C ILE A 5 -37.31 24.50 -2.70
N PHE A 6 -37.92 23.38 -2.33
CA PHE A 6 -37.33 22.04 -2.41
C PHE A 6 -37.53 21.50 -3.85
N TYR A 7 -36.44 21.19 -4.55
CA TYR A 7 -36.47 20.39 -5.77
C TYR A 7 -36.16 18.94 -5.41
N GLY A 8 -37.18 18.11 -5.51
CA GLY A 8 -37.01 16.66 -5.44
C GLY A 8 -36.56 16.12 -6.79
N ILE A 9 -35.46 15.40 -6.83
CA ILE A 9 -35.01 14.63 -7.99
C ILE A 9 -35.41 13.18 -7.77
N THR A 10 -36.38 12.72 -8.56
CA THR A 10 -36.84 11.33 -8.58
C THR A 10 -35.93 10.58 -9.58
N ALA A 11 -35.08 9.68 -9.09
CA ALA A 11 -34.31 8.78 -9.95
C ALA A 11 -35.16 7.52 -10.26
N ALA A 12 -35.45 7.33 -11.52
CA ALA A 12 -36.13 6.12 -12.03
C ALA A 12 -35.09 5.00 -12.19
N VAL A 13 -35.32 3.90 -11.50
CA VAL A 13 -34.55 2.65 -11.63
C VAL A 13 -35.19 1.82 -12.74
N CYS A 14 -34.52 1.65 -13.89
CA CYS A 14 -34.91 0.73 -14.95
C CYS A 14 -34.20 -0.62 -14.69
N PHE A 15 -35.01 -1.62 -14.31
CA PHE A 15 -34.62 -3.02 -14.34
C PHE A 15 -34.72 -3.56 -15.76
N PHE A 16 -33.59 -3.96 -16.34
CA PHE A 16 -33.59 -4.82 -17.53
C PHE A 16 -33.25 -6.26 -17.12
N LEU A 17 -34.26 -7.11 -17.12
CA LEU A 17 -34.09 -8.55 -17.10
C LEU A 17 -33.95 -9.01 -18.56
N ILE A 18 -32.78 -9.49 -18.95
CA ILE A 18 -32.62 -10.26 -20.18
C ILE A 18 -32.15 -11.66 -19.76
N GLY A 19 -33.10 -12.59 -19.81
CA GLY A 19 -32.83 -14.00 -19.78
C GLY A 19 -32.41 -14.47 -21.16
N CYS A 20 -31.30 -15.21 -21.24
CA CYS A 20 -31.00 -16.07 -22.39
C CYS A 20 -30.58 -17.44 -21.88
N THR A 21 -31.47 -18.38 -22.04
CA THR A 21 -31.19 -19.81 -22.01
C THR A 21 -30.44 -20.19 -23.28
N GLY A 22 -29.22 -20.70 -23.15
CA GLY A 22 -28.42 -21.25 -24.24
C GLY A 22 -27.74 -22.53 -23.78
N SER A 23 -28.38 -23.67 -24.11
CA SER A 23 -27.79 -25.00 -23.99
C SER A 23 -26.73 -25.19 -25.07
N GLY A 24 -25.53 -25.63 -24.68
CA GLY A 24 -24.46 -25.91 -25.65
C GLY A 24 -23.31 -26.71 -25.02
N SER A 25 -23.38 -27.99 -25.25
CA SER A 25 -22.39 -29.06 -25.34
C SER A 25 -20.99 -28.85 -24.78
N ALA A 26 -20.63 -29.79 -23.90
CA ALA A 26 -19.30 -30.21 -23.54
C ALA A 26 -18.45 -30.55 -24.77
N SER A 27 -17.22 -30.08 -24.81
CA SER A 27 -16.10 -30.78 -25.44
C SER A 27 -14.89 -30.74 -24.51
N ASP A 28 -14.63 -31.89 -23.92
CA ASP A 28 -13.38 -32.31 -23.30
C ASP A 28 -12.24 -32.08 -24.29
N SER A 29 -11.22 -31.35 -23.84
CA SER A 29 -9.87 -31.55 -24.32
C SER A 29 -8.91 -31.36 -23.16
N ASN A 30 -8.82 -32.39 -22.30
CA ASN A 30 -7.68 -32.65 -21.47
C ASN A 30 -6.46 -32.89 -22.36
N GLN A 31 -5.61 -31.87 -22.52
CA GLN A 31 -4.22 -32.11 -22.88
C GLN A 31 -3.38 -31.86 -21.62
N ALA A 32 -3.11 -32.96 -20.94
CA ALA A 32 -2.06 -33.04 -19.93
C ALA A 32 -0.72 -32.84 -20.60
N TYR A 33 -0.11 -31.67 -20.45
CA TYR A 33 1.32 -31.49 -20.65
C TYR A 33 2.03 -31.92 -19.38
N THR A 34 2.55 -33.12 -19.36
CA THR A 34 3.54 -33.56 -18.39
C THR A 34 4.88 -32.94 -18.78
N ASN A 35 5.23 -31.82 -18.17
CA ASN A 35 6.60 -31.38 -18.08
C ASN A 35 7.17 -31.90 -16.75
N GLU A 36 7.99 -32.94 -16.84
CA GLU A 36 8.91 -33.32 -15.77
C GLU A 36 10.07 -32.29 -15.77
N GLY A 37 9.89 -31.21 -15.02
CA GLY A 37 10.89 -30.27 -14.55
C GLY A 37 10.52 -29.97 -13.11
N GLU A 38 11.49 -29.95 -12.23
CA GLU A 38 11.32 -29.55 -10.84
C GLU A 38 10.75 -28.14 -10.81
N ASP A 39 9.41 -28.01 -10.78
CA ASP A 39 8.71 -26.74 -10.64
C ASP A 39 8.89 -26.28 -9.18
N GLU A 40 9.83 -25.35 -8.96
CA GLU A 40 9.75 -24.51 -7.77
C GLU A 40 8.35 -23.91 -7.76
N ALA A 41 7.59 -24.17 -6.70
CA ALA A 41 6.23 -23.66 -6.56
C ALA A 41 6.28 -22.13 -6.53
N VAL A 42 5.93 -21.50 -7.64
CA VAL A 42 5.88 -20.05 -7.75
C VAL A 42 4.68 -19.55 -6.95
N ASN A 43 4.94 -18.98 -5.80
CA ASN A 43 3.91 -18.36 -5.00
C ASN A 43 3.46 -17.04 -5.64
N THR A 44 2.16 -16.87 -5.83
CA THR A 44 1.58 -15.65 -6.40
C THR A 44 0.49 -15.09 -5.49
N ILE A 45 0.44 -13.76 -5.41
CA ILE A 45 -0.63 -13.03 -4.74
C ILE A 45 -1.40 -12.17 -5.74
N GLN A 46 -2.68 -11.91 -5.45
CA GLN A 46 -3.52 -11.07 -6.31
C GLN A 46 -3.45 -9.62 -5.85
N VAL A 47 -3.09 -8.73 -6.79
CA VAL A 47 -3.02 -7.28 -6.56
C VAL A 47 -3.72 -6.56 -7.69
N GLY A 48 -4.73 -5.75 -7.38
CA GLY A 48 -5.46 -4.96 -8.38
C GLY A 48 -6.02 -5.80 -9.56
N GLY A 49 -6.50 -7.03 -9.28
CA GLY A 49 -7.00 -7.95 -10.31
C GLY A 49 -5.94 -8.68 -11.14
N ARG A 50 -4.67 -8.49 -10.86
CA ARG A 50 -3.52 -9.21 -11.46
C ARG A 50 -2.85 -10.10 -10.43
N TYR A 51 -2.15 -11.13 -10.88
CA TYR A 51 -1.31 -11.95 -10.01
C TYR A 51 0.12 -11.42 -10.01
N ARG A 52 0.68 -11.25 -8.82
CA ARG A 52 2.08 -10.93 -8.59
C ARG A 52 2.79 -12.16 -8.04
N ILE A 53 3.98 -12.44 -8.53
CA ILE A 53 4.88 -13.45 -7.94
C ILE A 53 5.39 -12.86 -6.61
N THR A 54 5.29 -13.64 -5.52
CA THR A 54 5.90 -13.26 -4.25
C THR A 54 7.43 -13.34 -4.35
N GLY A 55 8.12 -12.45 -3.70
CA GLY A 55 9.57 -12.33 -3.80
C GLY A 55 10.18 -11.55 -2.63
N PRO A 56 11.43 -11.08 -2.76
CA PRO A 56 12.15 -10.42 -1.67
C PRO A 56 11.41 -9.24 -1.01
N MET A 57 10.55 -8.54 -1.76
CA MET A 57 9.72 -7.46 -1.19
C MET A 57 8.67 -7.99 -0.21
N ASP A 58 8.13 -9.19 -0.47
CA ASP A 58 7.18 -9.84 0.44
C ASP A 58 7.87 -10.28 1.72
N ASP A 59 9.11 -10.77 1.62
CA ASP A 59 9.91 -11.14 2.79
C ASP A 59 10.18 -9.93 3.68
N LEU A 60 10.48 -8.76 3.10
CA LEU A 60 10.64 -7.51 3.84
C LEU A 60 9.33 -7.11 4.56
N LYS A 61 8.20 -7.16 3.84
CA LYS A 61 6.88 -6.88 4.42
C LYS A 61 6.57 -7.86 5.56
N ASP A 62 6.81 -9.15 5.36
CA ASP A 62 6.54 -10.18 6.36
C ASP A 62 7.42 -10.00 7.61
N ALA A 63 8.68 -9.57 7.44
CA ALA A 63 9.55 -9.22 8.56
C ALA A 63 9.01 -8.04 9.37
N VAL A 64 8.53 -6.98 8.72
CA VAL A 64 7.93 -5.81 9.39
C VAL A 64 6.62 -6.20 10.08
N SER A 65 5.71 -6.87 9.38
CA SER A 65 4.43 -7.29 9.94
C SER A 65 4.60 -8.27 11.11
N GLY A 66 5.55 -9.19 11.02
CA GLY A 66 5.92 -10.10 12.10
C GLY A 66 6.50 -9.39 13.33
N LEU A 67 7.32 -8.33 13.13
CA LEU A 67 7.89 -7.54 14.20
C LEU A 67 6.85 -6.68 14.92
N LEU A 68 5.95 -6.05 14.18
CA LEU A 68 4.95 -5.11 14.71
C LEU A 68 3.68 -5.84 15.19
N GLY A 69 3.39 -7.03 14.67
CA GLY A 69 2.25 -7.84 15.06
C GLY A 69 0.93 -7.08 14.89
N GLU A 70 0.15 -6.96 15.98
CA GLU A 70 -1.14 -6.26 15.99
C GLU A 70 -1.03 -4.74 15.69
N ASN A 71 0.17 -4.18 15.72
CA ASN A 71 0.44 -2.78 15.38
C ASN A 71 0.77 -2.57 13.89
N TYR A 72 0.79 -3.62 13.07
CA TYR A 72 0.89 -3.50 11.62
C TYR A 72 -0.52 -3.44 11.02
N TRP A 73 -0.93 -2.28 10.53
CA TRP A 73 -2.30 -2.03 10.06
C TRP A 73 -2.48 -1.90 8.55
N PRO A 74 -1.45 -1.70 7.71
CA PRO A 74 -1.63 -1.83 6.27
C PRO A 74 -2.19 -3.22 5.91
N ASP A 75 -3.22 -3.28 5.07
CA ASP A 75 -3.98 -4.49 4.77
C ASP A 75 -4.34 -4.65 3.30
N THR A 76 -4.04 -3.63 2.49
CA THR A 76 -4.42 -3.58 1.07
C THR A 76 -3.22 -3.20 0.23
N LEU A 77 -2.88 -4.09 -0.72
CA LEU A 77 -1.79 -3.85 -1.66
C LEU A 77 -2.19 -2.84 -2.73
N LEU A 78 -1.30 -1.91 -3.03
CA LEU A 78 -1.41 -1.04 -4.20
C LEU A 78 -0.94 -1.76 -5.46
N SER A 79 -1.68 -1.59 -6.55
CA SER A 79 -1.20 -1.90 -7.89
C SER A 79 -0.15 -0.87 -8.36
N ALA A 80 0.59 -1.19 -9.44
CA ALA A 80 1.53 -0.25 -10.04
C ALA A 80 0.85 1.05 -10.52
N GLU A 81 -0.38 0.94 -11.05
CA GLU A 81 -1.18 2.09 -11.47
C GLU A 81 -1.55 2.98 -10.28
N GLU A 82 -2.03 2.40 -9.18
CA GLU A 82 -2.38 3.13 -7.96
C GLU A 82 -1.14 3.77 -7.29
N LEU A 83 0.01 3.08 -7.31
CA LEU A 83 1.28 3.67 -6.85
C LEU A 83 1.63 4.90 -7.67
N ALA A 84 1.57 4.80 -9.01
CA ALA A 84 1.86 5.91 -9.91
C ALA A 84 0.89 7.08 -9.74
N GLU A 85 -0.40 6.81 -9.60
CA GLU A 85 -1.43 7.84 -9.36
C GLU A 85 -1.21 8.60 -8.05
N ARG A 86 -0.81 7.91 -6.98
CA ARG A 86 -0.62 8.51 -5.66
C ARG A 86 0.69 9.27 -5.54
N THR A 87 1.77 8.71 -6.07
CA THR A 87 3.14 9.19 -5.82
C THR A 87 3.81 9.81 -7.04
N GLY A 88 3.34 9.52 -8.25
CA GLY A 88 4.01 9.87 -9.50
C GLY A 88 5.11 8.88 -9.92
N ILE A 89 5.39 7.84 -9.12
CA ILE A 89 6.43 6.86 -9.40
C ILE A 89 5.90 5.83 -10.40
N SER A 90 6.47 5.80 -11.60
CA SER A 90 6.06 4.93 -12.69
C SER A 90 6.94 3.69 -12.84
N GLU A 91 6.42 2.65 -13.49
CA GLU A 91 7.06 1.32 -13.62
C GLU A 91 8.47 1.33 -14.24
N ASN A 92 8.80 2.35 -15.03
CA ASN A 92 10.13 2.49 -15.61
C ASN A 92 11.21 2.93 -14.60
N MET A 93 10.84 3.38 -13.40
CA MET A 93 11.76 3.89 -12.38
C MET A 93 12.25 2.80 -11.41
N TYR A 94 11.64 1.62 -11.39
CA TYR A 94 11.97 0.57 -10.45
C TYR A 94 12.10 -0.80 -11.12
N GLU A 95 12.71 -1.73 -10.40
CA GLU A 95 12.83 -3.14 -10.76
C GLU A 95 11.72 -3.96 -10.10
N ASP A 96 11.41 -3.64 -8.85
CA ASP A 96 10.36 -4.28 -8.04
C ASP A 96 9.81 -3.29 -7.01
N PHE A 97 8.59 -3.53 -6.53
CA PHE A 97 7.98 -2.77 -5.45
C PHE A 97 6.96 -3.58 -4.68
N LEU A 98 6.74 -3.20 -3.44
CA LEU A 98 5.58 -3.58 -2.66
C LEU A 98 5.07 -2.33 -1.94
N ALA A 99 3.79 -2.06 -2.06
CA ALA A 99 3.15 -0.97 -1.33
C ALA A 99 1.85 -1.47 -0.73
N GLU A 100 1.68 -1.28 0.58
CA GLU A 100 0.46 -1.57 1.32
C GLU A 100 -0.03 -0.33 2.05
N TYR A 101 -1.34 -0.17 2.11
CA TYR A 101 -2.00 0.88 2.88
C TYR A 101 -3.16 0.32 3.69
N GLN A 102 -3.56 1.04 4.72
CA GLN A 102 -4.74 0.71 5.52
C GLN A 102 -6.01 1.13 4.77
N HIS A 103 -6.86 0.16 4.44
CA HIS A 103 -8.13 0.41 3.72
C HIS A 103 -9.26 0.77 4.69
N THR A 104 -9.15 1.92 5.34
CA THR A 104 -10.23 2.46 6.20
C THR A 104 -10.36 3.96 5.99
N GLU A 105 -11.56 4.53 6.21
CA GLU A 105 -11.80 5.97 6.07
C GLU A 105 -10.98 6.82 7.07
N ALA A 106 -10.62 6.24 8.20
CA ALA A 106 -9.93 6.94 9.29
C ALA A 106 -8.43 6.62 9.37
N GLY A 107 -7.99 5.52 8.77
CA GLY A 107 -6.61 5.04 8.88
C GLY A 107 -5.78 5.44 7.67
N ILE A 108 -4.52 5.78 7.95
CA ILE A 108 -3.57 6.18 6.91
C ILE A 108 -2.22 5.46 7.04
N ASP A 109 -2.18 4.37 7.80
CA ASP A 109 -0.95 3.58 7.89
C ASP A 109 -0.59 3.06 6.50
N MET A 110 0.70 3.17 6.16
CA MET A 110 1.21 2.83 4.83
C MET A 110 2.67 2.40 4.90
N MET A 111 3.01 1.44 4.06
CA MET A 111 4.39 1.06 3.78
C MET A 111 4.59 0.96 2.27
N ILE A 112 5.62 1.63 1.75
CA ILE A 112 6.03 1.55 0.34
C ILE A 112 7.50 1.14 0.30
N LEU A 113 7.78 0.01 -0.32
CA LEU A 113 9.12 -0.52 -0.56
C LEU A 113 9.37 -0.54 -2.07
N ILE A 114 10.41 0.14 -2.52
CA ILE A 114 10.74 0.24 -3.95
C ILE A 114 12.20 -0.13 -4.15
N LYS A 115 12.45 -1.16 -4.97
CA LYS A 115 13.78 -1.42 -5.52
C LYS A 115 13.93 -0.58 -6.78
N ALA A 116 14.43 0.63 -6.61
CA ALA A 116 14.62 1.57 -7.70
C ALA A 116 15.72 1.10 -8.67
N ARG A 117 15.63 1.52 -9.93
CA ARG A 117 16.75 1.39 -10.85
C ARG A 117 17.89 2.29 -10.39
N GLU A 118 19.13 1.87 -10.61
CA GLU A 118 20.33 2.55 -10.09
C GLU A 118 20.34 4.06 -10.37
N ASN A 119 19.88 4.48 -11.56
CA ASN A 119 19.85 5.89 -11.95
C ASN A 119 18.63 6.67 -11.44
N ASP A 120 17.64 5.98 -10.89
CA ASP A 120 16.35 6.57 -10.50
C ASP A 120 16.16 6.67 -8.98
N VAL A 121 17.11 6.16 -8.17
CA VAL A 121 17.03 6.15 -6.70
C VAL A 121 16.68 7.52 -6.13
N THR A 122 17.45 8.55 -6.47
CA THR A 122 17.20 9.92 -6.01
C THR A 122 15.86 10.48 -6.51
N LEU A 123 15.45 10.09 -7.73
CA LEU A 123 14.18 10.53 -8.29
C LEU A 123 13.00 9.92 -7.53
N VAL A 124 13.06 8.63 -7.23
CA VAL A 124 12.06 7.91 -6.43
C VAL A 124 11.97 8.51 -5.02
N GLU A 125 13.11 8.78 -4.38
CA GLU A 125 13.16 9.44 -3.08
C GLU A 125 12.47 10.82 -3.09
N ASN A 126 12.73 11.63 -4.12
CA ASN A 126 12.10 12.94 -4.27
C ASN A 126 10.57 12.83 -4.43
N TYR A 127 10.08 11.88 -5.24
CA TYR A 127 8.64 11.64 -5.37
C TYR A 127 7.97 11.24 -4.06
N LEU A 128 8.62 10.40 -3.25
CA LEU A 128 8.09 10.03 -1.94
C LEU A 128 8.09 11.21 -0.95
N ASN A 129 9.11 12.08 -1.02
CA ASN A 129 9.12 13.32 -0.23
C ASN A 129 7.99 14.26 -0.65
N ASP A 130 7.76 14.48 -1.94
CA ASP A 130 6.66 15.31 -2.46
C ASP A 130 5.30 14.72 -2.07
N TYR A 131 5.16 13.40 -2.10
CA TYR A 131 3.98 12.69 -1.63
C TYR A 131 3.74 12.93 -0.14
N ARG A 132 4.76 12.77 0.71
CA ARG A 132 4.70 13.05 2.14
C ARG A 132 4.29 14.50 2.42
N GLU A 133 4.88 15.48 1.74
CA GLU A 133 4.49 16.88 1.89
C GLU A 133 3.03 17.14 1.48
N THR A 134 2.54 16.42 0.48
CA THR A 134 1.14 16.49 0.07
C THR A 134 0.23 15.95 1.17
N LEU A 135 0.57 14.81 1.78
CA LEU A 135 -0.17 14.25 2.91
C LEU A 135 -0.18 15.18 4.13
N LEU A 136 0.93 15.85 4.45
CA LEU A 136 0.99 16.84 5.54
C LEU A 136 -0.03 17.97 5.34
N ARG A 137 -0.21 18.43 4.09
CA ARG A 137 -1.21 19.46 3.76
C ARG A 137 -2.65 18.92 3.85
N ILE A 138 -2.88 17.69 3.37
CA ILE A 138 -4.20 17.05 3.40
C ILE A 138 -4.67 16.84 4.84
N TYR A 139 -3.78 16.40 5.73
CA TYR A 139 -4.10 16.03 7.10
C TYR A 139 -3.79 17.12 8.14
N GLU A 140 -3.50 18.36 7.73
CA GLU A 140 -3.15 19.47 8.61
C GLU A 140 -4.13 19.66 9.78
N GLN A 141 -5.43 19.48 9.52
CA GLN A 141 -6.50 19.67 10.52
C GLN A 141 -6.93 18.37 11.22
N GLN A 142 -6.19 17.29 11.04
CA GLN A 142 -6.48 15.97 11.61
C GLN A 142 -5.31 15.52 12.51
N PRO A 143 -5.31 15.82 13.82
CA PRO A 143 -4.13 15.67 14.69
C PRO A 143 -3.50 14.27 14.67
N GLN A 144 -4.30 13.20 14.67
CA GLN A 144 -3.80 11.83 14.63
C GLN A 144 -3.13 11.53 13.29
N ASN A 145 -3.80 11.79 12.18
CA ASN A 145 -3.26 11.55 10.84
C ASN A 145 -2.05 12.44 10.56
N ASN A 146 -2.12 13.72 10.93
CA ASN A 146 -0.99 14.64 10.79
C ASN A 146 0.24 14.14 11.57
N SER A 147 0.05 13.64 12.80
CA SER A 147 1.14 13.09 13.62
C SER A 147 1.79 11.87 12.97
N LYS A 148 1.00 10.97 12.35
CA LYS A 148 1.52 9.81 11.60
C LYS A 148 2.35 10.23 10.40
N VAL A 149 1.83 11.17 9.58
CA VAL A 149 2.58 11.68 8.41
C VAL A 149 3.84 12.41 8.86
N PHE A 150 3.77 13.23 9.92
CA PHE A 150 4.93 13.95 10.45
C PHE A 150 6.03 12.99 10.92
N ALA A 151 5.65 11.90 11.57
CA ALA A 151 6.55 10.86 12.05
C ALA A 151 7.02 9.89 10.96
N SER A 152 6.42 9.92 9.76
CA SER A 152 6.82 9.03 8.66
C SER A 152 8.28 9.20 8.27
N ARG A 153 8.88 8.12 7.77
CA ARG A 153 10.28 8.08 7.36
C ARG A 153 10.42 7.66 5.92
N ILE A 154 11.40 8.25 5.25
CA ILE A 154 11.90 7.79 3.96
C ILE A 154 13.37 7.47 4.16
N GLU A 155 13.78 6.25 3.83
CA GLU A 155 15.16 5.80 3.94
C GLU A 155 15.59 5.06 2.69
N THR A 156 16.83 5.33 2.28
CA THR A 156 17.45 4.72 1.11
C THR A 156 18.56 3.78 1.55
N ILE A 157 18.42 2.48 1.24
CA ILE A 157 19.37 1.41 1.57
C ILE A 157 19.84 0.78 0.26
N GLY A 158 21.02 1.18 -0.22
CA GLY A 158 21.48 0.80 -1.56
C GLY A 158 20.56 1.36 -2.65
N ASN A 159 19.91 0.49 -3.41
CA ASN A 159 18.89 0.88 -4.39
C ASN A 159 17.45 0.69 -3.89
N TYR A 160 17.25 0.33 -2.63
CA TYR A 160 15.93 0.30 -2.01
C TYR A 160 15.58 1.66 -1.43
N VAL A 161 14.41 2.19 -1.81
CA VAL A 161 13.83 3.41 -1.22
C VAL A 161 12.57 3.00 -0.47
N CYS A 162 12.58 3.20 0.84
CA CYS A 162 11.55 2.75 1.76
C CYS A 162 10.81 3.94 2.34
N TYR A 163 9.50 3.97 2.24
CA TYR A 163 8.62 4.90 2.94
C TYR A 163 7.79 4.14 3.96
N VAL A 164 7.85 4.54 5.21
CA VAL A 164 7.07 3.97 6.30
C VAL A 164 6.29 5.06 7.02
N GLN A 165 5.00 4.83 7.20
CA GLN A 165 4.03 5.69 7.88
C GLN A 165 3.12 4.80 8.71
N LEU A 166 3.61 4.39 9.86
CA LEU A 166 2.98 3.43 10.75
C LEU A 166 2.68 4.08 12.11
N GLY A 167 1.83 3.45 12.91
CA GLY A 167 1.49 3.96 14.23
C GLY A 167 0.27 3.27 14.84
N ALA A 168 -0.44 2.49 14.03
CA ALA A 168 -1.64 1.78 14.46
C ALA A 168 -2.66 2.70 15.20
N ASN A 169 -3.21 2.26 16.33
CA ASN A 169 -4.13 3.09 17.10
C ASN A 169 -3.38 4.03 18.03
N ILE A 170 -3.38 5.33 17.72
CA ILE A 170 -2.80 6.38 18.57
C ILE A 170 -3.87 7.28 19.24
N SER A 171 -5.16 6.96 19.09
CA SER A 171 -6.26 7.78 19.66
C SER A 171 -6.16 7.94 21.19
N TYR A 172 -5.64 6.95 21.89
CA TYR A 172 -5.44 6.99 23.34
C TYR A 172 -4.34 7.97 23.77
N LEU A 173 -3.47 8.41 22.84
CA LEU A 173 -2.42 9.40 23.08
C LEU A 173 -2.90 10.85 22.85
N GLU A 174 -4.03 11.04 22.15
CA GLU A 174 -4.55 12.37 21.81
C GLU A 174 -4.67 13.30 23.02
N PRO A 175 -5.14 12.84 24.22
CA PRO A 175 -5.18 13.69 25.43
C PRO A 175 -3.79 14.12 25.94
N ARG A 176 -2.71 13.48 25.48
CA ARG A 176 -1.33 13.80 25.86
C ARG A 176 -0.66 14.78 24.89
N GLY A 177 -1.30 15.03 23.73
CA GLY A 177 -0.83 15.97 22.72
C GLY A 177 -0.09 15.35 21.55
N ASN A 178 0.17 16.18 20.53
CA ASN A 178 0.77 15.73 19.27
C ASN A 178 2.20 15.18 19.44
N GLU A 179 2.98 15.70 20.37
CA GLU A 179 4.36 15.26 20.60
C GLU A 179 4.42 13.78 21.01
N GLU A 180 3.50 13.34 21.88
CA GLU A 180 3.42 11.94 22.29
C GLU A 180 2.97 11.02 21.15
N MET A 181 2.01 11.48 20.34
CA MET A 181 1.57 10.75 19.16
C MET A 181 2.69 10.60 18.14
N ILE A 182 3.42 11.70 17.84
CA ILE A 182 4.57 11.71 16.94
C ILE A 182 5.67 10.78 17.45
N ALA A 183 6.02 10.88 18.74
CA ALA A 183 7.08 10.04 19.33
C ALA A 183 6.76 8.55 19.23
N HIS A 184 5.50 8.16 19.47
CA HIS A 184 5.04 6.78 19.32
C HIS A 184 5.16 6.29 17.87
N CYS A 185 4.62 7.05 16.90
CA CYS A 185 4.68 6.69 15.48
C CYS A 185 6.14 6.65 14.98
N LEU A 186 6.97 7.56 15.45
CA LEU A 186 8.39 7.58 15.12
C LEU A 186 9.09 6.29 15.56
N GLN A 187 8.80 5.83 16.78
CA GLN A 187 9.36 4.59 17.29
C GLN A 187 8.94 3.37 16.45
N GLU A 188 7.66 3.29 16.04
CA GLU A 188 7.20 2.17 15.19
C GLU A 188 7.83 2.22 13.80
N ASN A 189 8.00 3.42 13.22
CA ASN A 189 8.65 3.61 11.92
C ASN A 189 10.15 3.25 11.97
N GLU A 190 10.88 3.66 13.00
CA GLU A 190 12.29 3.28 13.19
C GLU A 190 12.45 1.76 13.33
N ARG A 191 11.60 1.10 14.14
CA ARG A 191 11.62 -0.36 14.26
C ARG A 191 11.38 -1.07 12.94
N ALA A 192 10.47 -0.55 12.11
CA ALA A 192 10.19 -1.10 10.78
C ALA A 192 11.41 -0.94 9.87
N LEU A 193 12.05 0.23 9.86
CA LEU A 193 13.24 0.48 9.05
C LEU A 193 14.45 -0.35 9.49
N ASP A 194 14.66 -0.49 10.80
CA ASP A 194 15.75 -1.31 11.34
C ASP A 194 15.67 -2.78 10.85
N ILE A 195 14.46 -3.38 10.83
CA ILE A 195 14.30 -4.75 10.34
C ILE A 195 14.43 -4.84 8.82
N ILE A 196 13.93 -3.83 8.06
CA ILE A 196 14.09 -3.76 6.62
C ILE A 196 15.57 -3.67 6.25
N GLU A 197 16.32 -2.74 6.86
CA GLU A 197 17.74 -2.57 6.63
C GLU A 197 18.50 -3.87 6.90
N LYS A 198 18.24 -4.49 8.05
CA LYS A 198 18.85 -5.77 8.40
C LYS A 198 18.62 -6.83 7.34
N GLN A 199 17.39 -7.01 6.88
CA GLN A 199 17.03 -8.02 5.87
C GLN A 199 17.72 -7.73 4.52
N ILE A 200 17.77 -6.46 4.08
CA ILE A 200 18.44 -6.07 2.84
C ILE A 200 19.93 -6.35 2.91
N LEU A 201 20.60 -6.02 4.04
CA LEU A 201 22.03 -6.23 4.21
C LEU A 201 22.40 -7.71 4.36
N GLU A 202 21.54 -8.53 4.95
CA GLU A 202 21.75 -9.98 5.08
C GLU A 202 21.55 -10.75 3.74
N ALA A 203 20.81 -10.15 2.79
CA ALA A 203 20.53 -10.75 1.47
C ALA A 203 21.59 -10.40 0.39
N GLN A 204 22.56 -9.53 0.68
CA GLN A 204 23.65 -9.12 -0.22
C GLN A 204 24.89 -9.99 -0.04
#